data_8fb2d97cc31db388f601de1de89a9035
#
_entry.id   8fb2d97cc31db388f601de1de89a9035
#
_cell.length_a   1.000
_cell.length_b   1.000
_cell.length_c   1.000
_cell.angle_alpha   90.00
_cell.angle_beta   90.00
_cell.angle_gamma   90.00
#
_symmetry.space_group_name_H-M   'P 1'
#
loop_
_entity.id
_entity.type
_entity.pdbx_description
1 polymer ?
#
loop_
_entity_poly.entity_id
_entity_poly.type
_entity_poly.pdbx_seq_one_letter_code
_entity_poly.pdbx_strand_id
1 'polypeptide(L)'
;MRKQKDGVIVNISSIAGRFGLPFTSLYNSSKFAVEGLTECLHYELSLFGIDIKTVAPGSFRTGFHDSINFTEDEKKEDLDVVRENLKKALEDGIKNEPPFPFGFGNNDDVANFVFKKSITKSKVSNFIGRDTKIINFFIKIFGRELLFKIIKKLWFSRILPKKELWADTISKVYC
;
A
#
# COMPACT_ATOMS: atom_id res chain seq x y z
N MET A 1 -0.60 -22.43 20.04
CA MET A 1 -1.41 -22.76 18.84
C MET A 1 -1.15 -24.21 18.34
N ARG A 2 0.07 -24.61 17.92
CA ARG A 2 0.31 -25.98 17.37
C ARG A 2 -0.12 -27.11 18.29
N LYS A 3 0.21 -27.04 19.60
CA LYS A 3 -0.19 -28.06 20.59
C LYS A 3 -1.70 -28.09 20.85
N GLN A 4 -2.34 -26.94 20.76
CA GLN A 4 -3.78 -26.78 20.99
C GLN A 4 -4.60 -27.16 19.75
N LYS A 5 -3.96 -27.26 18.57
CA LYS A 5 -4.59 -27.45 17.25
C LYS A 5 -5.67 -26.40 16.99
N ASP A 6 -5.46 -25.20 17.47
CA ASP A 6 -6.36 -24.06 17.34
C ASP A 6 -5.58 -22.76 17.46
N GLY A 7 -6.00 -21.75 16.72
CA GLY A 7 -5.45 -20.40 16.77
C GLY A 7 -5.72 -19.59 15.52
N VAL A 8 -5.55 -18.28 15.65
CA VAL A 8 -5.69 -17.34 14.54
C VAL A 8 -4.51 -16.38 14.52
N ILE A 9 -3.92 -16.19 13.36
CA ILE A 9 -2.89 -15.20 13.09
C ILE A 9 -3.45 -14.18 12.10
N VAL A 10 -3.40 -12.90 12.44
CA VAL A 10 -3.82 -11.82 11.56
C VAL A 10 -2.63 -10.93 11.26
N ASN A 11 -2.14 -10.98 10.04
CA ASN A 11 -1.07 -10.13 9.56
C ASN A 11 -1.64 -8.82 9.00
N ILE A 12 -1.12 -7.69 9.47
CA ILE A 12 -1.51 -6.37 8.95
C ILE A 12 -0.65 -6.04 7.72
N SER A 13 -1.27 -6.16 6.57
CA SER A 13 -0.69 -5.79 5.29
C SER A 13 -1.02 -4.33 4.93
N SER A 14 -1.22 -4.05 3.67
CA SER A 14 -1.65 -2.76 3.12
C SER A 14 -2.21 -2.97 1.72
N ILE A 15 -2.95 -2.01 1.21
CA ILE A 15 -3.25 -1.93 -0.23
C ILE A 15 -1.96 -1.91 -1.06
N ALA A 16 -0.86 -1.38 -0.52
CA ALA A 16 0.48 -1.41 -1.10
C ALA A 16 1.07 -2.83 -1.25
N GLY A 17 0.49 -3.85 -0.64
CA GLY A 17 0.79 -5.26 -0.88
C GLY A 17 0.09 -5.84 -2.11
N ARG A 18 -0.72 -5.06 -2.81
CA ARG A 18 -1.49 -5.50 -3.98
C ARG A 18 -1.05 -4.86 -5.29
N PHE A 19 -0.55 -3.65 -5.24
CA PHE A 19 0.02 -2.96 -6.40
C PHE A 19 1.11 -2.01 -5.96
N GLY A 20 2.03 -1.70 -6.89
CA GLY A 20 3.13 -0.78 -6.64
C GLY A 20 2.67 0.67 -6.68
N LEU A 21 3.14 1.45 -5.73
CA LEU A 21 3.01 2.90 -5.71
C LEU A 21 4.37 3.53 -6.04
N PRO A 22 4.41 4.62 -6.79
CA PRO A 22 5.66 5.32 -7.05
C PRO A 22 6.36 5.75 -5.75
N PHE A 23 7.69 5.70 -5.74
CA PHE A 23 8.58 6.15 -4.65
C PHE A 23 8.43 5.40 -3.31
N THR A 24 7.70 4.30 -3.28
CA THR A 24 7.51 3.47 -2.07
C THR A 24 7.96 2.02 -2.27
N SER A 25 8.99 1.79 -3.10
CA SER A 25 9.41 0.46 -3.52
C SER A 25 9.72 -0.48 -2.35
N LEU A 26 10.48 -0.04 -1.35
CA LEU A 26 10.82 -0.85 -0.18
C LEU A 26 9.59 -1.18 0.66
N TYR A 27 8.73 -0.19 0.90
CA TYR A 27 7.48 -0.40 1.61
C TYR A 27 6.56 -1.37 0.85
N ASN A 28 6.36 -1.14 -0.45
CA ASN A 28 5.57 -2.05 -1.28
C ASN A 28 6.13 -3.48 -1.23
N SER A 29 7.44 -3.64 -1.44
CA SER A 29 8.08 -4.96 -1.40
C SER A 29 7.84 -5.67 -0.07
N SER A 30 7.96 -4.97 1.06
CA SER A 30 7.69 -5.53 2.38
C SER A 30 6.24 -5.99 2.53
N LYS A 31 5.28 -5.22 2.01
CA LYS A 31 3.85 -5.57 2.10
C LYS A 31 3.45 -6.69 1.13
N PHE A 32 4.06 -6.76 -0.05
CA PHE A 32 3.92 -7.93 -0.94
C PHE A 32 4.48 -9.20 -0.29
N ALA A 33 5.63 -9.09 0.40
CA ALA A 33 6.20 -10.22 1.13
C ALA A 33 5.26 -10.73 2.24
N VAL A 34 4.59 -9.85 2.97
CA VAL A 34 3.60 -10.22 3.99
C VAL A 34 2.41 -10.96 3.38
N GLU A 35 1.92 -10.52 2.21
CA GLU A 35 0.83 -11.21 1.52
C GLU A 35 1.27 -12.61 1.08
N GLY A 36 2.39 -12.73 0.38
CA GLY A 36 2.91 -14.04 -0.08
C GLY A 36 3.24 -14.99 1.06
N LEU A 37 3.89 -14.49 2.13
CA LEU A 37 4.16 -15.27 3.33
C LEU A 37 2.86 -15.82 3.96
N THR A 38 1.82 -14.98 4.04
CA THR A 38 0.54 -15.39 4.62
C THR A 38 -0.15 -16.46 3.76
N GLU A 39 -0.09 -16.34 2.44
CA GLU A 39 -0.63 -17.35 1.53
C GLU A 39 0.08 -18.69 1.68
N CYS A 40 1.42 -18.71 1.76
CA CYS A 40 2.18 -19.95 1.99
C CYS A 40 1.85 -20.56 3.35
N LEU A 41 1.91 -19.76 4.41
CA LEU A 41 1.62 -20.25 5.77
C LEU A 41 0.16 -20.71 5.94
N HIS A 42 -0.77 -20.20 5.14
CA HIS A 42 -2.16 -20.68 5.16
C HIS A 42 -2.25 -22.18 4.84
N TYR A 43 -1.51 -22.64 3.85
CA TYR A 43 -1.47 -24.07 3.51
C TYR A 43 -0.80 -24.90 4.62
N GLU A 44 0.32 -24.41 5.12
CA GLU A 44 1.13 -25.12 6.12
C GLU A 44 0.43 -25.19 7.50
N LEU A 45 -0.14 -24.08 7.96
CA LEU A 45 -0.74 -23.97 9.28
C LEU A 45 -2.13 -24.57 9.37
N SER A 46 -2.83 -24.70 8.24
CA SER A 46 -4.13 -25.37 8.18
C SER A 46 -4.06 -26.82 8.66
N LEU A 47 -2.92 -27.50 8.46
CA LEU A 47 -2.67 -28.86 8.94
C LEU A 47 -2.69 -28.98 10.47
N PHE A 48 -2.50 -27.84 11.16
CA PHE A 48 -2.48 -27.76 12.63
C PHE A 48 -3.73 -27.09 13.20
N GLY A 49 -4.76 -26.86 12.37
CA GLY A 49 -5.98 -26.17 12.80
C GLY A 49 -5.78 -24.67 13.09
N ILE A 50 -4.68 -24.09 12.61
CA ILE A 50 -4.36 -22.65 12.79
C ILE A 50 -4.81 -21.90 11.55
N ASP A 51 -5.67 -20.90 11.74
CA ASP A 51 -6.10 -19.98 10.68
C ASP A 51 -5.12 -18.79 10.59
N ILE A 52 -4.68 -18.45 9.38
CA ILE A 52 -3.86 -17.29 9.14
C ILE A 52 -4.47 -16.45 8.01
N LYS A 53 -4.44 -15.15 8.18
CA LYS A 53 -5.04 -14.22 7.21
C LYS A 53 -4.36 -12.85 7.22
N THR A 54 -4.50 -12.12 6.12
CA THR A 54 -4.14 -10.71 6.03
C THR A 54 -5.36 -9.81 6.20
N VAL A 55 -5.11 -8.65 6.79
CA VAL A 55 -5.94 -7.47 6.66
C VAL A 55 -5.12 -6.40 5.97
N ALA A 56 -5.59 -5.96 4.81
CA ALA A 56 -4.96 -4.92 4.00
C ALA A 56 -5.78 -3.61 4.10
N PRO A 57 -5.37 -2.69 4.97
CA PRO A 57 -5.97 -1.36 5.03
C PRO A 57 -5.65 -0.53 3.79
N GLY A 58 -6.59 0.34 3.41
CA GLY A 58 -6.36 1.44 2.50
C GLY A 58 -5.81 2.67 3.21
N SER A 59 -6.29 3.84 2.80
CA SER A 59 -5.87 5.13 3.38
C SER A 59 -6.62 5.40 4.69
N PHE A 60 -5.88 5.43 5.78
CA PHE A 60 -6.38 5.78 7.12
C PHE A 60 -5.46 6.84 7.73
N ARG A 61 -6.05 7.78 8.47
CA ARG A 61 -5.29 8.81 9.16
C ARG A 61 -4.67 8.22 10.43
N THR A 62 -3.39 7.92 10.36
CA THR A 62 -2.60 7.35 11.47
C THR A 62 -1.27 8.09 11.57
N GLY A 63 -0.53 7.91 12.65
CA GLY A 63 0.87 8.38 12.78
C GLY A 63 1.88 7.68 11.84
N PHE A 64 1.41 6.86 10.89
CA PHE A 64 2.27 6.18 9.91
C PHE A 64 3.08 7.18 9.07
N HIS A 65 2.45 8.28 8.68
CA HIS A 65 3.09 9.31 7.85
C HIS A 65 4.23 10.03 8.59
N ASP A 66 4.10 10.19 9.91
CA ASP A 66 5.12 10.83 10.74
C ASP A 66 6.35 9.96 10.92
N SER A 67 6.22 8.65 10.66
CA SER A 67 7.30 7.66 10.74
C SER A 67 7.96 7.34 9.40
N ILE A 68 7.59 8.03 8.31
CA ILE A 68 8.24 7.84 7.02
C ILE A 68 9.63 8.47 7.03
N ASN A 69 10.66 7.64 6.97
CA ASN A 69 12.02 8.08 6.76
C ASN A 69 12.34 8.06 5.27
N PHE A 70 12.69 9.20 4.72
CA PHE A 70 13.24 9.28 3.38
C PHE A 70 14.73 8.96 3.46
N THR A 71 15.22 8.06 2.60
CA THR A 71 16.65 7.82 2.49
C THR A 71 17.34 9.11 2.05
N GLU A 72 18.33 9.54 2.82
CA GLU A 72 19.23 10.62 2.43
C GLU A 72 20.28 10.02 1.48
N ASP A 73 19.98 9.98 0.19
CA ASP A 73 20.98 9.68 -0.82
C ASP A 73 21.85 10.88 -1.09
N GLU A 74 23.10 10.61 -1.47
CA GLU A 74 24.02 11.64 -1.96
C GLU A 74 23.33 12.51 -3.01
N LYS A 75 23.46 13.81 -2.86
CA LYS A 75 22.81 14.85 -3.65
C LYS A 75 22.87 14.57 -5.14
N LYS A 76 21.78 14.06 -5.68
CA LYS A 76 21.52 14.08 -7.12
C LYS A 76 20.47 15.15 -7.36
N GLU A 77 20.91 16.32 -7.79
CA GLU A 77 20.08 17.52 -7.98
C GLU A 77 18.78 17.25 -8.75
N ASP A 78 18.79 16.31 -9.69
CA ASP A 78 17.63 15.93 -10.51
C ASP A 78 16.54 15.20 -9.71
N LEU A 79 16.90 14.49 -8.64
CA LEU A 79 15.96 13.77 -7.79
C LEU A 79 15.46 14.60 -6.61
N ASP A 80 16.16 15.65 -6.24
CA ASP A 80 15.79 16.51 -5.10
C ASP A 80 14.46 17.23 -5.36
N VAL A 81 14.25 17.71 -6.60
CA VAL A 81 12.98 18.33 -7.00
C VAL A 81 11.82 17.34 -6.91
N VAL A 82 12.03 16.09 -7.35
CA VAL A 82 11.02 15.03 -7.28
C VAL A 82 10.75 14.66 -5.82
N ARG A 83 11.78 14.56 -5.00
CA ARG A 83 11.71 14.27 -3.57
C ARG A 83 10.95 15.35 -2.81
N GLU A 84 11.27 16.63 -3.05
CA GLU A 84 10.57 17.75 -2.43
C GLU A 84 9.10 17.82 -2.83
N ASN A 85 8.79 17.64 -4.13
CA ASN A 85 7.43 17.62 -4.60
C ASN A 85 6.64 16.42 -4.04
N LEU A 86 7.29 15.27 -3.91
CA LEU A 86 6.70 14.10 -3.26
C LEU A 86 6.42 14.35 -1.78
N LYS A 87 7.41 14.90 -1.06
CA LYS A 87 7.28 15.25 0.36
C LYS A 87 6.14 16.24 0.56
N LYS A 88 6.09 17.30 -0.24
CA LYS A 88 5.01 18.27 -0.24
C LYS A 88 3.65 17.65 -0.57
N ALA A 89 3.58 16.80 -1.59
CA ALA A 89 2.34 16.11 -1.96
C ALA A 89 1.85 15.13 -0.87
N LEU A 90 2.76 14.49 -0.14
CA LEU A 90 2.43 13.65 1.01
C LEU A 90 1.94 14.51 2.19
N GLU A 91 2.63 15.59 2.50
CA GLU A 91 2.23 16.52 3.57
C GLU A 91 0.88 17.19 3.28
N ASP A 92 0.65 17.64 2.06
CA ASP A 92 -0.63 18.21 1.63
C ASP A 92 -1.75 17.15 1.65
N GLY A 93 -1.45 15.93 1.22
CA GLY A 93 -2.39 14.80 1.28
C GLY A 93 -2.77 14.43 2.71
N ILE A 94 -1.85 14.57 3.67
CA ILE A 94 -2.11 14.33 5.10
C ILE A 94 -2.96 15.44 5.70
N LYS A 95 -2.68 16.70 5.33
CA LYS A 95 -3.32 17.87 5.94
C LYS A 95 -4.70 18.15 5.38
N ASN A 96 -4.90 18.03 4.08
CA ASN A 96 -6.04 18.60 3.40
C ASN A 96 -6.97 17.59 2.74
N GLU A 97 -6.45 16.59 2.05
CA GLU A 97 -7.26 15.55 1.40
C GLU A 97 -6.42 14.28 1.16
N PRO A 98 -7.04 13.09 1.22
CA PRO A 98 -6.35 11.88 0.87
C PRO A 98 -5.93 11.90 -0.61
N PRO A 99 -4.83 11.24 -0.97
CA PRO A 99 -4.34 11.17 -2.35
C PRO A 99 -5.33 10.49 -3.31
N PHE A 100 -6.41 9.94 -2.78
CA PHE A 100 -7.50 9.32 -3.52
C PHE A 100 -8.84 9.97 -3.17
N PRO A 101 -9.79 10.01 -4.11
CA PRO A 101 -11.07 10.71 -3.95
C PRO A 101 -12.02 10.10 -2.91
N PHE A 102 -11.57 9.15 -2.10
CA PHE A 102 -12.43 8.37 -1.21
C PHE A 102 -12.34 8.72 0.27
N GLY A 103 -11.52 9.69 0.64
CA GLY A 103 -11.35 10.11 2.03
C GLY A 103 -10.57 9.11 2.89
N PHE A 104 -10.15 9.55 4.06
CA PHE A 104 -9.58 8.67 5.07
C PHE A 104 -10.69 7.90 5.80
N GLY A 105 -10.47 6.59 6.07
CA GLY A 105 -11.31 5.82 6.95
C GLY A 105 -11.06 6.17 8.44
N ASN A 106 -12.00 5.77 9.30
CA ASN A 106 -11.82 5.86 10.75
C ASN A 106 -10.90 4.72 11.24
N ASN A 107 -9.95 5.04 12.11
CA ASN A 107 -9.01 4.07 12.68
C ASN A 107 -9.71 2.99 13.52
N ASP A 108 -10.79 3.35 14.22
CA ASP A 108 -11.60 2.40 14.99
C ASP A 108 -12.24 1.33 14.10
N ASP A 109 -12.59 1.69 12.86
CA ASP A 109 -13.11 0.73 11.89
C ASP A 109 -12.07 -0.33 11.55
N VAL A 110 -10.78 0.05 11.49
CA VAL A 110 -9.69 -0.92 11.25
C VAL A 110 -9.56 -1.85 12.44
N ALA A 111 -9.51 -1.32 13.65
CA ALA A 111 -9.39 -2.13 14.87
C ALA A 111 -10.55 -3.13 15.01
N ASN A 112 -11.78 -2.65 14.84
CA ASN A 112 -12.98 -3.48 14.87
C ASN A 112 -12.99 -4.54 13.76
N PHE A 113 -12.52 -4.18 12.56
CA PHE A 113 -12.43 -5.11 11.47
C PHE A 113 -11.39 -6.21 11.73
N VAL A 114 -10.21 -5.85 12.26
CA VAL A 114 -9.16 -6.80 12.66
C VAL A 114 -9.69 -7.75 13.73
N PHE A 115 -10.32 -7.20 14.79
CA PHE A 115 -10.92 -7.98 15.84
C PHE A 115 -11.96 -8.97 15.28
N LYS A 116 -12.91 -8.48 14.47
CA LYS A 116 -13.91 -9.33 13.83
C LYS A 116 -13.27 -10.45 12.99
N LYS A 117 -12.18 -10.16 12.27
CA LYS A 117 -11.47 -11.17 11.48
C LYS A 117 -10.69 -12.16 12.31
N SER A 118 -10.23 -11.77 13.50
CA SER A 118 -9.55 -12.68 14.42
C SER A 118 -10.48 -13.74 15.02
N ILE A 119 -11.77 -13.44 15.17
CA ILE A 119 -12.74 -14.34 15.80
C ILE A 119 -13.67 -15.07 14.80
N THR A 120 -13.62 -14.75 13.51
CA THR A 120 -14.51 -15.36 12.50
C THR A 120 -13.72 -16.09 11.42
N LYS A 121 -14.25 -17.20 10.94
CA LYS A 121 -13.76 -17.82 9.71
C LYS A 121 -13.95 -16.83 8.57
N SER A 122 -12.89 -16.50 7.87
CA SER A 122 -12.91 -15.53 6.77
C SER A 122 -11.91 -15.92 5.68
N LYS A 123 -11.93 -15.17 4.57
CA LYS A 123 -10.94 -15.36 3.49
C LYS A 123 -9.53 -15.09 4.01
N VAL A 124 -8.53 -15.69 3.37
CA VAL A 124 -7.11 -15.44 3.65
C VAL A 124 -6.78 -13.95 3.47
N SER A 125 -7.22 -13.35 2.39
CA SER A 125 -7.01 -11.92 2.12
C SER A 125 -8.27 -11.10 2.38
N ASN A 126 -8.18 -10.11 3.24
CA ASN A 126 -9.27 -9.23 3.63
C ASN A 126 -8.89 -7.76 3.42
N PHE A 127 -9.83 -6.96 2.94
CA PHE A 127 -9.61 -5.55 2.59
C PHE A 127 -10.52 -4.64 3.40
N ILE A 128 -9.94 -3.56 3.94
CA ILE A 128 -10.70 -2.52 4.62
C ILE A 128 -10.33 -1.14 4.05
N GLY A 129 -11.34 -0.34 3.82
CA GLY A 129 -11.25 0.95 3.15
C GLY A 129 -12.05 0.95 1.85
N ARG A 130 -12.58 2.10 1.46
CA ARG A 130 -13.32 2.26 0.20
C ARG A 130 -12.37 2.17 -0.99
N ASP A 131 -11.23 2.84 -0.88
CA ASP A 131 -10.13 2.83 -1.84
C ASP A 131 -9.65 1.40 -2.13
N THR A 132 -9.37 0.64 -1.08
CA THR A 132 -8.89 -0.74 -1.20
C THR A 132 -9.88 -1.64 -1.94
N LYS A 133 -11.17 -1.52 -1.62
CA LYS A 133 -12.22 -2.31 -2.26
C LYS A 133 -12.35 -1.97 -3.74
N ILE A 134 -12.31 -0.67 -4.08
CA ILE A 134 -12.43 -0.20 -5.45
C ILE A 134 -11.21 -0.61 -6.27
N ILE A 135 -10.01 -0.41 -5.75
CA ILE A 135 -8.77 -0.79 -6.44
C ILE A 135 -8.70 -2.30 -6.65
N ASN A 136 -9.04 -3.09 -5.63
CA ASN A 136 -9.06 -4.54 -5.77
C ASN A 136 -10.10 -5.02 -6.79
N PHE A 137 -11.29 -4.41 -6.81
CA PHE A 137 -12.31 -4.67 -7.82
C PHE A 137 -11.82 -4.30 -9.23
N PHE A 138 -11.18 -3.13 -9.35
CA PHE A 138 -10.61 -2.66 -10.62
C PHE A 138 -9.53 -3.61 -11.15
N ILE A 139 -8.58 -4.02 -10.30
CA ILE A 139 -7.54 -4.99 -10.68
C ILE A 139 -8.15 -6.31 -11.16
N LYS A 140 -9.23 -6.75 -10.52
CA LYS A 140 -9.88 -8.01 -10.82
C LYS A 140 -10.57 -8.02 -12.19
N ILE A 141 -11.13 -6.88 -12.60
CA ILE A 141 -11.87 -6.76 -13.87
C ILE A 141 -10.94 -6.36 -15.02
N PHE A 142 -10.12 -5.35 -14.80
CA PHE A 142 -9.35 -4.70 -15.86
C PHE A 142 -7.85 -5.08 -15.88
N GLY A 143 -7.42 -5.84 -14.87
CA GLY A 143 -6.02 -6.21 -14.71
C GLY A 143 -5.15 -5.07 -14.16
N ARG A 144 -3.89 -5.41 -13.84
CA ARG A 144 -2.92 -4.49 -13.23
C ARG A 144 -2.37 -3.47 -14.22
N GLU A 145 -2.26 -3.84 -15.49
CA GLU A 145 -1.66 -2.99 -16.52
C GLU A 145 -2.43 -1.68 -16.74
N LEU A 146 -3.76 -1.75 -16.76
CA LEU A 146 -4.57 -0.56 -16.88
C LEU A 146 -4.44 0.33 -15.63
N LEU A 147 -4.39 -0.28 -14.45
CA LEU A 147 -4.16 0.44 -13.20
C LEU A 147 -2.83 1.19 -13.22
N PHE A 148 -1.74 0.56 -13.70
CA PHE A 148 -0.44 1.20 -13.81
C PHE A 148 -0.47 2.42 -14.75
N LYS A 149 -1.16 2.32 -15.88
CA LYS A 149 -1.33 3.46 -16.80
C LYS A 149 -2.06 4.62 -16.14
N ILE A 150 -3.12 4.33 -15.39
CA ILE A 150 -3.91 5.33 -14.67
C ILE A 150 -3.07 5.98 -13.56
N ILE A 151 -2.43 5.18 -12.71
CA ILE A 151 -1.58 5.69 -11.62
C ILE A 151 -0.44 6.53 -12.20
N LYS A 152 0.24 6.04 -13.23
CA LYS A 152 1.30 6.79 -13.92
C LYS A 152 0.78 8.16 -14.35
N LYS A 153 -0.37 8.21 -15.05
CA LYS A 153 -0.94 9.47 -15.54
C LYS A 153 -1.33 10.43 -14.40
N LEU A 154 -2.04 9.92 -13.39
CA LEU A 154 -2.53 10.75 -12.27
C LEU A 154 -1.40 11.23 -11.37
N TRP A 155 -0.46 10.34 -11.05
CA TRP A 155 0.64 10.66 -10.16
C TRP A 155 1.60 11.66 -10.77
N PHE A 156 1.97 11.42 -12.01
CA PHE A 156 2.90 12.31 -12.69
C PHE A 156 2.29 13.67 -13.03
N SER A 157 1.00 13.74 -13.31
CA SER A 157 0.34 15.06 -13.51
C SER A 157 0.28 15.92 -12.24
N ARG A 158 0.35 15.31 -11.04
CA ARG A 158 0.32 16.02 -9.76
C ARG A 158 1.70 16.36 -9.22
N ILE A 159 2.69 15.49 -9.39
CA ILE A 159 4.00 15.59 -8.73
C ILE A 159 5.02 16.32 -9.60
N LEU A 160 4.84 16.28 -10.91
CA LEU A 160 5.84 16.83 -11.81
C LEU A 160 5.34 18.09 -12.50
N PRO A 161 6.06 19.20 -12.30
CA PRO A 161 5.78 20.42 -13.05
C PRO A 161 6.20 20.22 -14.50
N LYS A 162 5.29 20.54 -15.43
CA LYS A 162 5.45 20.66 -16.90
C LYS A 162 6.37 19.67 -17.63
N LYS A 163 5.88 19.19 -18.77
CA LYS A 163 6.47 18.21 -19.71
C LYS A 163 7.95 18.45 -20.11
N GLU A 164 8.44 19.65 -19.97
CA GLU A 164 9.77 20.06 -20.41
C GLU A 164 10.91 19.57 -19.49
N LEU A 165 10.64 19.42 -18.19
CA LEU A 165 11.63 18.91 -17.22
C LEU A 165 11.88 17.39 -17.38
N TRP A 166 10.94 16.67 -18.00
CA TRP A 166 10.97 15.22 -18.12
C TRP A 166 11.95 14.69 -19.16
N ALA A 167 12.03 15.36 -20.30
CA ALA A 167 12.89 14.93 -21.38
C ALA A 167 14.35 14.95 -20.94
N ASP A 168 14.74 15.98 -20.18
CA ASP A 168 16.11 16.12 -19.66
C ASP A 168 16.41 15.15 -18.52
N THR A 169 15.46 14.95 -17.58
CA THR A 169 15.69 14.07 -16.43
C THR A 169 15.71 12.59 -16.82
N ILE A 170 14.81 12.17 -17.72
CA ILE A 170 14.79 10.78 -18.20
C ILE A 170 16.03 10.46 -19.04
N SER A 171 16.49 11.39 -19.89
CA SER A 171 17.70 11.18 -20.68
C SER A 171 18.95 11.05 -19.82
N LYS A 172 19.00 11.73 -18.66
CA LYS A 172 20.15 11.67 -17.74
C LYS A 172 20.13 10.46 -16.79
N VAL A 173 18.97 9.86 -16.55
CA VAL A 173 18.84 8.70 -15.62
C VAL A 173 18.96 7.36 -16.36
N TYR A 174 18.66 7.31 -17.64
CA TYR A 174 18.64 6.07 -18.45
C TYR A 174 19.67 6.04 -19.59
N CYS A 175 20.50 7.05 -19.72
CA CYS A 175 21.71 7.05 -20.52
C CYS A 175 22.96 7.09 -19.64
#